data_c9ae26d770b80c8098b75cf428ade712
#
_entry.id   c9ae26d770b80c8098b75cf428ade712
#
_cell.length_a   1.000
_cell.length_b   1.000
_cell.length_c   1.000
_cell.angle_alpha   90.00
_cell.angle_beta   90.00
_cell.angle_gamma   90.00
#
_symmetry.space_group_name_H-M   'P 1'
#
loop_
_entity.id
_entity.type
_entity.pdbx_description
1 polymer ?
#
loop_
_entity_poly.entity_id
_entity_poly.type
_entity_poly.pdbx_seq_one_letter_code
_entity_poly.pdbx_strand_id
1 'polypeptide(L)'
;MCIRDSALDVLPSVRPDYYAWGCKQSAHQTPGTEKILVCDDPNPPEEPRARVVVAGGSHAGHWVSAVRQVADRQDWEVLVVDRSSCPFGRLEGGEDPKCQEWQDNFVEWLRTADADLVITPGTRMDTEREFIMDEAPERWEQMSETGTDVLLLRGTPRRFGHVSDCLAEGRASAECGPSTAQVAEQNPLELADLPEGVHAVDLLENVCPALREGGERCDAVVGNVVVWHDGHHLTNDFAASASPILEEKMREAVPALFR
;
A
#
# COMPACT_ATOMS: atom_id res chain seq x y z
N MET A 1 25.94 1.40 18.79
CA MET A 1 26.01 0.89 17.40
C MET A 1 25.40 1.98 16.54
N CYS A 2 26.17 2.63 15.67
CA CYS A 2 25.70 3.81 14.96
C CYS A 2 24.72 3.41 13.87
N ILE A 3 23.51 3.94 13.95
CA ILE A 3 22.38 3.79 13.02
C ILE A 3 22.77 4.12 11.55
N ARG A 4 23.87 4.81 11.34
CA ARG A 4 24.33 5.28 10.03
C ARG A 4 24.74 4.17 9.05
N ASP A 5 25.32 3.09 9.52
CA ASP A 5 25.95 2.12 8.60
C ASP A 5 24.93 1.14 8.01
N SER A 6 23.88 0.77 8.76
CA SER A 6 22.85 -0.13 8.26
C SER A 6 21.79 0.53 7.38
N ALA A 7 21.53 1.84 7.59
CA ALA A 7 20.53 2.57 6.81
C ALA A 7 21.01 2.94 5.40
N LEU A 8 22.31 3.21 5.23
CA LEU A 8 22.90 3.61 3.94
C LEU A 8 23.22 2.42 3.04
N ASP A 9 23.57 1.26 3.62
CA ASP A 9 23.87 0.05 2.85
C ASP A 9 22.64 -0.63 2.24
N VAL A 10 21.45 -0.35 2.77
CA VAL A 10 20.19 -1.02 2.39
C VAL A 10 19.40 -0.24 1.32
N LEU A 11 19.67 1.05 1.15
CA LEU A 11 18.77 1.98 0.45
C LEU A 11 18.62 1.84 -1.06
N PRO A 12 19.55 1.40 -1.89
CA PRO A 12 19.31 1.30 -3.33
C PRO A 12 18.58 0.06 -3.78
N SER A 13 18.44 -0.98 -2.94
CA SER A 13 18.01 -2.31 -3.36
C SER A 13 16.69 -2.81 -2.77
N VAL A 14 16.05 -2.06 -1.86
CA VAL A 14 14.88 -2.56 -1.12
C VAL A 14 13.59 -2.25 -1.89
N ARG A 15 13.40 -2.99 -2.97
CA ARG A 15 12.12 -3.02 -3.70
C ARG A 15 11.20 -4.07 -3.07
N PRO A 16 9.88 -3.95 -3.26
CA PRO A 16 8.94 -4.96 -2.79
C PRO A 16 9.33 -6.38 -3.23
N ASP A 17 9.21 -7.35 -2.33
CA ASP A 17 9.64 -8.75 -2.53
C ASP A 17 9.04 -9.37 -3.79
N TYR A 18 7.77 -9.07 -4.10
CA TYR A 18 7.08 -9.63 -5.27
C TYR A 18 7.72 -9.24 -6.61
N TYR A 19 8.61 -8.24 -6.65
CA TYR A 19 9.40 -7.96 -7.86
C TYR A 19 10.34 -9.11 -8.22
N ALA A 20 10.79 -9.86 -7.22
CA ALA A 20 11.59 -11.06 -7.42
C ALA A 20 10.76 -12.26 -7.92
N TRP A 21 9.43 -12.21 -7.80
CA TRP A 21 8.53 -13.25 -8.31
C TRP A 21 8.36 -13.19 -9.85
N GLY A 22 8.94 -12.20 -10.51
CA GLY A 22 9.00 -12.10 -11.96
C GLY A 22 7.74 -11.57 -12.64
N CYS A 23 6.80 -10.99 -11.89
CA CYS A 23 5.49 -10.55 -12.36
C CYS A 23 5.22 -9.07 -12.10
N LYS A 24 6.10 -8.19 -12.53
CA LYS A 24 5.86 -6.75 -12.45
C LYS A 24 5.14 -6.25 -13.70
N GLN A 25 3.98 -5.62 -13.52
CA GLN A 25 3.27 -4.97 -14.61
C GLN A 25 3.68 -3.50 -14.79
N SER A 26 3.88 -3.10 -16.04
CA SER A 26 4.34 -1.75 -16.40
C SER A 26 3.20 -0.72 -16.37
N ALA A 27 3.55 0.55 -16.05
CA ALA A 27 2.67 1.70 -16.20
C ALA A 27 2.45 2.16 -17.65
N HIS A 28 3.15 1.57 -18.63
CA HIS A 28 3.05 2.01 -20.01
C HIS A 28 1.68 1.73 -20.62
N GLN A 29 1.20 2.64 -21.43
CA GLN A 29 -0.07 2.51 -22.18
C GLN A 29 0.11 1.66 -23.46
N THR A 30 0.91 0.60 -23.40
CA THR A 30 1.09 -0.33 -24.50
C THR A 30 -0.02 -1.38 -24.50
N PRO A 31 -0.42 -1.93 -25.65
CA PRO A 31 -1.40 -3.01 -25.71
C PRO A 31 -0.99 -4.19 -24.81
N GLY A 32 -1.95 -4.68 -24.02
CA GLY A 32 -1.75 -5.78 -23.07
C GLY A 32 -1.53 -5.35 -21.63
N THR A 33 -1.28 -4.07 -21.34
CA THR A 33 -1.13 -3.56 -19.96
C THR A 33 -2.48 -3.38 -19.24
N GLU A 34 -3.58 -3.49 -19.96
CA GLU A 34 -4.94 -3.57 -19.41
C GLU A 34 -5.29 -4.96 -18.87
N LYS A 35 -4.52 -6.00 -19.21
CA LYS A 35 -4.77 -7.38 -18.76
C LYS A 35 -4.35 -7.55 -17.30
N ILE A 36 -5.09 -8.42 -16.60
CA ILE A 36 -4.73 -8.79 -15.24
C ILE A 36 -3.54 -9.76 -15.27
N LEU A 37 -2.48 -9.36 -14.58
CA LEU A 37 -1.32 -10.20 -14.32
C LEU A 37 -1.29 -10.51 -12.82
N VAL A 38 -1.51 -11.76 -12.48
CA VAL A 38 -1.49 -12.22 -11.10
C VAL A 38 -0.08 -12.69 -10.77
N CYS A 39 0.45 -12.19 -9.65
CA CYS A 39 1.65 -12.69 -9.03
C CYS A 39 1.25 -13.66 -7.91
N ASP A 40 1.48 -14.93 -8.14
CA ASP A 40 1.24 -15.95 -7.13
C ASP A 40 2.34 -15.93 -6.05
N ASP A 41 1.98 -16.21 -4.80
CA ASP A 41 2.95 -16.45 -3.75
C ASP A 41 3.83 -17.65 -4.15
N PRO A 42 5.17 -17.52 -4.15
CA PRO A 42 6.05 -18.63 -4.48
C PRO A 42 6.03 -19.76 -3.44
N ASN A 43 5.51 -19.50 -2.24
CA ASN A 43 5.45 -20.46 -1.12
C ASN A 43 4.10 -20.39 -0.41
N PRO A 44 2.98 -20.68 -1.11
CA PRO A 44 1.68 -20.66 -0.48
C PRO A 44 1.54 -21.81 0.52
N PRO A 45 0.69 -21.68 1.57
CA PRO A 45 0.36 -22.80 2.42
C PRO A 45 -0.34 -23.92 1.61
N GLU A 46 -0.17 -25.19 2.03
CA GLU A 46 -0.79 -26.33 1.34
C GLU A 46 -2.32 -26.27 1.33
N GLU A 47 -2.90 -25.80 2.45
CA GLU A 47 -4.34 -25.60 2.63
C GLU A 47 -4.57 -24.18 3.16
N PRO A 48 -4.65 -23.17 2.28
CA PRO A 48 -4.84 -21.79 2.72
C PRO A 48 -6.21 -21.62 3.37
N ARG A 49 -6.23 -20.95 4.52
CA ARG A 49 -7.46 -20.62 5.25
C ARG A 49 -8.21 -19.44 4.64
N ALA A 50 -7.49 -18.61 3.92
CA ALA A 50 -8.04 -17.49 3.16
C ALA A 50 -7.12 -17.13 1.99
N ARG A 51 -7.68 -16.49 0.98
CA ARG A 51 -6.97 -15.91 -0.15
C ARG A 51 -7.06 -14.40 -0.10
N VAL A 52 -5.91 -13.73 0.06
CA VAL A 52 -5.80 -12.28 0.17
C VAL A 52 -5.14 -11.72 -1.08
N VAL A 53 -5.76 -10.73 -1.70
CA VAL A 53 -5.26 -10.06 -2.89
C VAL A 53 -4.76 -8.66 -2.52
N VAL A 54 -3.47 -8.37 -2.74
CA VAL A 54 -2.94 -7.00 -2.67
C VAL A 54 -2.99 -6.41 -4.07
N ALA A 55 -3.84 -5.40 -4.27
CA ALA A 55 -4.13 -4.89 -5.61
C ALA A 55 -4.06 -3.37 -5.72
N GLY A 56 -3.72 -2.89 -6.92
CA GLY A 56 -3.68 -1.46 -7.27
C GLY A 56 -2.37 -1.05 -7.93
N GLY A 57 -1.86 0.14 -7.58
CA GLY A 57 -0.56 0.61 -8.02
C GLY A 57 0.54 0.35 -6.99
N SER A 58 1.71 0.91 -7.23
CA SER A 58 2.91 0.69 -6.40
C SER A 58 2.74 0.99 -4.90
N HIS A 59 1.75 1.82 -4.54
CA HIS A 59 1.40 2.09 -3.14
C HIS A 59 0.58 0.96 -2.48
N ALA A 60 -0.02 0.05 -3.25
CA ALA A 60 -0.47 -1.23 -2.72
C ALA A 60 0.74 -2.17 -2.58
N GLY A 61 1.58 -2.21 -3.62
CA GLY A 61 2.75 -3.08 -3.68
C GLY A 61 3.74 -2.89 -2.53
N HIS A 62 3.92 -1.69 -2.01
CA HIS A 62 4.85 -1.48 -0.90
C HIS A 62 4.38 -2.07 0.45
N TRP A 63 3.12 -2.48 0.57
CA TRP A 63 2.59 -3.17 1.74
C TRP A 63 2.67 -4.70 1.66
N VAL A 64 3.06 -5.25 0.52
CA VAL A 64 3.10 -6.71 0.29
C VAL A 64 3.89 -7.45 1.37
N SER A 65 5.05 -6.91 1.80
CA SER A 65 5.85 -7.55 2.84
C SER A 65 5.15 -7.61 4.20
N ALA A 66 4.39 -6.56 4.55
CA ALA A 66 3.59 -6.56 5.77
C ALA A 66 2.46 -7.60 5.68
N VAL A 67 1.73 -7.60 4.57
CA VAL A 67 0.62 -8.53 4.34
C VAL A 67 1.10 -9.98 4.32
N ARG A 68 2.24 -10.27 3.67
CA ARG A 68 2.82 -11.61 3.66
C ARG A 68 3.16 -12.11 5.06
N GLN A 69 3.76 -11.26 5.91
CA GLN A 69 4.05 -11.66 7.28
C GLN A 69 2.78 -11.91 8.12
N VAL A 70 1.68 -11.20 7.84
CA VAL A 70 0.38 -11.53 8.44
C VAL A 70 -0.11 -12.87 7.90
N ALA A 71 -0.06 -13.06 6.60
CA ALA A 71 -0.51 -14.26 5.92
C ALA A 71 0.25 -15.52 6.39
N ASP A 72 1.58 -15.43 6.54
CA ASP A 72 2.41 -16.51 7.07
C ASP A 72 1.98 -16.95 8.48
N ARG A 73 1.51 -16.01 9.32
CA ARG A 73 1.02 -16.32 10.68
C ARG A 73 -0.41 -16.84 10.71
N GLN A 74 -1.17 -16.64 9.64
CA GLN A 74 -2.60 -16.96 9.56
C GLN A 74 -2.90 -18.10 8.58
N ASP A 75 -1.88 -18.68 7.93
CA ASP A 75 -2.00 -19.68 6.86
C ASP A 75 -2.86 -19.17 5.69
N TRP A 76 -2.62 -17.93 5.23
CA TRP A 76 -3.29 -17.35 4.08
C TRP A 76 -2.41 -17.40 2.83
N GLU A 77 -3.05 -17.55 1.67
CA GLU A 77 -2.42 -17.35 0.36
C GLU A 77 -2.45 -15.86 0.00
N VAL A 78 -1.34 -15.33 -0.52
CA VAL A 78 -1.25 -13.94 -0.98
C VAL A 78 -1.06 -13.87 -2.48
N LEU A 79 -1.98 -13.23 -3.16
CA LEU A 79 -1.86 -12.87 -4.56
C LEU A 79 -1.55 -11.38 -4.68
N VAL A 80 -0.68 -10.98 -5.62
CA VAL A 80 -0.41 -9.58 -5.91
C VAL A 80 -0.85 -9.25 -7.33
N VAL A 81 -1.70 -8.23 -7.46
CA VAL A 81 -2.19 -7.72 -8.75
C VAL A 81 -1.86 -6.24 -8.84
N ASP A 82 -0.63 -5.96 -9.25
CA ASP A 82 -0.08 -4.60 -9.31
C ASP A 82 0.11 -4.13 -10.75
N ARG A 83 -0.52 -3.02 -11.09
CA ARG A 83 -0.19 -2.24 -12.28
C ARG A 83 0.38 -0.90 -11.84
N SER A 84 1.66 -0.70 -12.08
CA SER A 84 2.36 0.53 -11.68
C SER A 84 1.61 1.79 -12.10
N SER A 85 1.48 2.75 -11.19
CA SER A 85 0.77 4.02 -11.39
C SER A 85 -0.71 3.91 -11.73
N CYS A 86 -1.35 2.78 -11.41
CA CYS A 86 -2.77 2.56 -11.63
C CYS A 86 -3.48 2.25 -10.30
N PRO A 87 -3.74 3.22 -9.45
CA PRO A 87 -4.60 3.05 -8.27
C PRO A 87 -6.06 2.87 -8.71
N PHE A 88 -6.92 2.36 -7.82
CA PHE A 88 -8.35 2.36 -8.08
C PHE A 88 -8.93 3.76 -7.90
N GLY A 89 -9.60 4.24 -8.95
CA GLY A 89 -10.12 5.59 -9.07
C GLY A 89 -9.50 6.36 -10.24
N ARG A 90 -9.89 7.62 -10.39
CA ARG A 90 -9.39 8.52 -11.44
C ARG A 90 -8.40 9.52 -10.86
N LEU A 91 -7.24 9.65 -11.50
CA LEU A 91 -6.25 10.67 -11.16
C LEU A 91 -6.63 12.01 -11.79
N GLU A 92 -6.59 13.09 -10.99
CA GLU A 92 -6.75 14.45 -11.51
C GLU A 92 -5.70 14.75 -12.59
N GLY A 93 -6.14 15.26 -13.73
CA GLY A 93 -5.26 15.76 -14.81
C GLY A 93 -4.63 14.70 -15.72
N GLY A 94 -4.96 13.43 -15.57
CA GLY A 94 -4.43 12.36 -16.41
C GLY A 94 -5.47 11.31 -16.76
N GLU A 95 -5.87 11.25 -18.03
CA GLU A 95 -6.56 10.07 -18.54
C GLU A 95 -5.52 9.00 -18.88
N ASP A 96 -5.54 7.88 -18.14
CA ASP A 96 -4.92 6.63 -18.55
C ASP A 96 -6.03 5.62 -18.88
N PRO A 97 -6.49 5.57 -20.16
CA PRO A 97 -7.55 4.66 -20.58
C PRO A 97 -7.19 3.19 -20.31
N LYS A 98 -5.89 2.84 -20.35
CA LYS A 98 -5.45 1.49 -20.05
C LYS A 98 -5.51 1.18 -18.56
N CYS A 99 -5.36 2.18 -17.69
CA CYS A 99 -5.59 2.02 -16.27
C CYS A 99 -7.09 1.79 -15.98
N GLN A 100 -7.98 2.57 -16.61
CA GLN A 100 -9.42 2.37 -16.44
C GLN A 100 -9.85 0.97 -16.92
N GLU A 101 -9.41 0.56 -18.11
CA GLU A 101 -9.67 -0.78 -18.65
C GLU A 101 -9.09 -1.88 -17.73
N TRP A 102 -7.93 -1.66 -17.12
CA TRP A 102 -7.34 -2.58 -16.16
C TRP A 102 -8.18 -2.68 -14.88
N GLN A 103 -8.72 -1.58 -14.37
CA GLN A 103 -9.60 -1.57 -13.20
C GLN A 103 -10.90 -2.36 -13.49
N ASP A 104 -11.50 -2.17 -14.68
CA ASP A 104 -12.68 -2.92 -15.10
C ASP A 104 -12.37 -4.43 -15.18
N ASN A 105 -11.26 -4.79 -15.79
CA ASN A 105 -10.80 -6.17 -15.91
C ASN A 105 -10.43 -6.78 -14.54
N PHE A 106 -9.96 -5.97 -13.57
CA PHE A 106 -9.70 -6.43 -12.21
C PHE A 106 -11.01 -6.85 -11.50
N VAL A 107 -12.04 -6.02 -11.56
CA VAL A 107 -13.34 -6.35 -10.97
C VAL A 107 -13.93 -7.60 -11.60
N GLU A 108 -13.83 -7.76 -12.93
CA GLU A 108 -14.31 -8.95 -13.60
C GLU A 108 -13.50 -10.20 -13.24
N TRP A 109 -12.17 -10.08 -13.14
CA TRP A 109 -11.30 -11.17 -12.67
C TRP A 109 -11.63 -11.57 -11.23
N LEU A 110 -11.93 -10.60 -10.36
CA LEU A 110 -12.22 -10.85 -8.95
C LEU A 110 -13.45 -11.73 -8.75
N ARG A 111 -14.44 -11.69 -9.65
CA ARG A 111 -15.64 -12.55 -9.63
C ARG A 111 -15.31 -14.04 -9.69
N THR A 112 -14.14 -14.40 -10.15
CA THR A 112 -13.68 -15.79 -10.34
C THR A 112 -12.41 -16.12 -9.56
N ALA A 113 -11.83 -15.14 -8.87
CA ALA A 113 -10.57 -15.31 -8.15
C ALA A 113 -10.72 -16.08 -6.84
N ASP A 114 -11.96 -16.26 -6.36
CA ASP A 114 -12.26 -16.90 -5.06
C ASP A 114 -11.45 -16.25 -3.92
N ALA A 115 -11.42 -14.91 -3.91
CA ALA A 115 -10.69 -14.12 -2.95
C ALA A 115 -11.58 -13.74 -1.77
N ASP A 116 -11.06 -13.87 -0.55
CA ASP A 116 -11.74 -13.49 0.68
C ASP A 116 -11.56 -11.99 0.99
N LEU A 117 -10.40 -11.43 0.62
CA LEU A 117 -10.06 -10.03 0.92
C LEU A 117 -9.22 -9.41 -0.20
N VAL A 118 -9.58 -8.18 -0.60
CA VAL A 118 -8.71 -7.27 -1.37
C VAL A 118 -8.16 -6.21 -0.45
N ILE A 119 -6.83 -5.98 -0.47
CA ILE A 119 -6.15 -4.90 0.25
C ILE A 119 -5.63 -3.89 -0.78
N THR A 120 -6.03 -2.62 -0.62
CA THR A 120 -5.65 -1.54 -1.53
C THR A 120 -5.54 -0.19 -0.80
N PRO A 121 -4.76 0.79 -1.31
CA PRO A 121 -4.82 2.16 -0.78
C PRO A 121 -6.20 2.80 -0.96
N GLY A 122 -6.74 3.37 0.11
CA GLY A 122 -8.02 4.07 0.11
C GLY A 122 -7.88 5.58 -0.07
N THR A 123 -6.77 6.18 0.41
CA THR A 123 -6.46 7.59 0.14
C THR A 123 -5.18 7.75 -0.67
N ARG A 124 -5.07 8.86 -1.33
CA ARG A 124 -3.85 9.32 -1.99
C ARG A 124 -3.37 10.59 -1.33
N MET A 125 -2.06 10.69 -1.16
CA MET A 125 -1.41 11.97 -0.85
C MET A 125 -0.61 12.44 -2.07
N ASP A 126 -0.74 13.71 -2.40
CA ASP A 126 0.25 14.41 -3.21
C ASP A 126 1.16 15.22 -2.27
N THR A 127 1.88 16.23 -2.75
CA THR A 127 2.74 17.04 -1.89
C THR A 127 2.00 18.16 -1.14
N GLU A 128 0.71 18.34 -1.39
CA GLU A 128 -0.11 19.43 -0.87
C GLU A 128 -1.24 18.92 0.04
N ARG A 129 -1.88 17.80 -0.31
CA ARG A 129 -3.07 17.31 0.40
C ARG A 129 -3.23 15.79 0.34
N GLU A 130 -4.08 15.29 1.24
CA GLU A 130 -4.64 13.94 1.23
C GLU A 130 -6.08 13.97 0.73
N PHE A 131 -6.47 12.99 -0.09
CA PHE A 131 -7.82 12.90 -0.65
C PHE A 131 -8.18 11.47 -1.07
N ILE A 132 -9.48 11.21 -1.17
CA ILE A 132 -10.03 10.04 -1.87
C ILE A 132 -10.11 10.44 -3.36
N MET A 133 -9.62 9.57 -4.24
CA MET A 133 -9.67 9.82 -5.68
C MET A 133 -11.10 9.75 -6.20
N ASP A 134 -11.40 10.53 -7.23
CA ASP A 134 -12.65 10.43 -7.95
C ASP A 134 -12.89 8.99 -8.44
N GLU A 135 -14.12 8.52 -8.40
CA GLU A 135 -14.54 7.18 -8.81
C GLU A 135 -13.95 6.03 -7.94
N ALA A 136 -13.15 6.31 -6.90
CA ALA A 136 -12.64 5.26 -6.03
C ALA A 136 -13.73 4.58 -5.20
N PRO A 137 -14.71 5.29 -4.62
CA PRO A 137 -15.81 4.66 -3.89
C PRO A 137 -16.62 3.69 -4.75
N GLU A 138 -16.90 4.05 -6.00
CA GLU A 138 -17.61 3.19 -6.95
C GLU A 138 -16.81 1.91 -7.28
N ARG A 139 -15.47 2.02 -7.34
CA ARG A 139 -14.60 0.87 -7.54
C ARG A 139 -14.59 -0.07 -6.33
N TRP A 140 -14.59 0.48 -5.12
CA TRP A 140 -14.66 -0.33 -3.89
C TRP A 140 -15.99 -1.07 -3.79
N GLU A 141 -17.10 -0.39 -4.10
CA GLU A 141 -18.44 -1.01 -4.17
C GLU A 141 -18.47 -2.15 -5.18
N GLN A 142 -17.99 -1.93 -6.40
CA GLN A 142 -17.92 -2.97 -7.44
C GLN A 142 -17.09 -4.19 -7.02
N MET A 143 -16.00 -3.98 -6.25
CA MET A 143 -15.21 -5.09 -5.69
C MET A 143 -15.99 -5.84 -4.61
N SER A 144 -16.62 -5.14 -3.66
CA SER A 144 -17.36 -5.78 -2.59
C SER A 144 -18.61 -6.52 -3.10
N GLU A 145 -19.26 -6.04 -4.17
CA GLU A 145 -20.36 -6.72 -4.85
C GLU A 145 -19.98 -8.08 -5.45
N THR A 146 -18.68 -8.36 -5.62
CA THR A 146 -18.22 -9.71 -6.03
C THR A 146 -18.31 -10.74 -4.91
N GLY A 147 -18.59 -10.31 -3.67
CA GLY A 147 -18.59 -11.14 -2.47
C GLY A 147 -17.25 -11.16 -1.73
N THR A 148 -16.30 -10.32 -2.15
CA THR A 148 -14.97 -10.18 -1.55
C THR A 148 -14.94 -8.96 -0.63
N ASP A 149 -14.47 -9.10 0.60
CA ASP A 149 -14.25 -7.94 1.48
C ASP A 149 -13.12 -7.05 0.91
N VAL A 150 -13.23 -5.74 1.12
CA VAL A 150 -12.22 -4.76 0.68
C VAL A 150 -11.64 -4.04 1.90
N LEU A 151 -10.32 -4.07 2.07
CA LEU A 151 -9.62 -3.36 3.12
C LEU A 151 -8.82 -2.19 2.54
N LEU A 152 -9.22 -1.00 2.90
CA LEU A 152 -8.60 0.24 2.47
C LEU A 152 -7.50 0.64 3.45
N LEU A 153 -6.29 0.83 2.95
CA LEU A 153 -5.18 1.39 3.72
C LEU A 153 -5.12 2.91 3.51
N ARG A 154 -5.06 3.68 4.59
CA ARG A 154 -4.79 5.11 4.50
C ARG A 154 -3.45 5.35 3.82
N GLY A 155 -3.39 6.34 2.91
CA GLY A 155 -2.19 6.67 2.15
C GLY A 155 -1.03 7.13 3.03
N THR A 156 0.16 7.16 2.45
CA THR A 156 1.40 7.57 3.13
C THR A 156 1.93 8.89 2.58
N PRO A 157 2.52 9.76 3.42
CA PRO A 157 3.08 11.03 3.00
C PRO A 157 4.20 10.89 1.98
N ARG A 158 4.38 11.91 1.15
CA ARG A 158 5.39 11.95 0.10
C ARG A 158 6.16 13.27 0.07
N ARG A 159 7.32 13.23 -0.56
CA ARG A 159 8.17 14.42 -0.78
C ARG A 159 8.75 14.42 -2.19
N PHE A 160 9.25 15.58 -2.61
CA PHE A 160 10.12 15.66 -3.77
C PHE A 160 11.53 15.17 -3.41
N GLY A 161 12.15 14.45 -4.34
CA GLY A 161 13.48 13.86 -4.17
C GLY A 161 13.51 12.64 -3.25
N HIS A 162 14.63 11.94 -3.26
CA HIS A 162 14.78 10.68 -2.56
C HIS A 162 15.17 10.91 -1.09
N VAL A 163 14.54 10.16 -0.18
CA VAL A 163 14.91 10.12 1.23
C VAL A 163 16.33 9.58 1.41
N SER A 164 16.69 8.56 0.62
CA SER A 164 18.01 7.96 0.60
C SER A 164 19.13 8.97 0.35
N ASP A 165 18.96 9.83 -0.66
CA ASP A 165 19.97 10.81 -1.02
C ASP A 165 20.17 11.83 0.11
N CYS A 166 19.07 12.30 0.70
CA CYS A 166 19.10 13.21 1.84
C CYS A 166 19.83 12.62 3.05
N LEU A 167 19.57 11.35 3.38
CA LEU A 167 20.26 10.65 4.47
C LEU A 167 21.75 10.44 4.16
N ALA A 168 22.10 10.14 2.90
CA ALA A 168 23.47 9.96 2.44
C ALA A 168 24.29 11.26 2.55
N GLU A 169 23.67 12.43 2.41
CA GLU A 169 24.25 13.74 2.68
C GLU A 169 24.55 13.98 4.18
N GLY A 170 24.16 13.07 5.05
CA GLY A 170 24.34 13.15 6.49
C GLY A 170 23.39 14.06 7.22
N ARG A 171 22.25 14.41 6.60
CA ARG A 171 21.20 15.23 7.21
C ARG A 171 20.42 14.43 8.26
N ALA A 172 19.77 15.14 9.16
CA ALA A 172 18.99 14.53 10.22
C ALA A 172 17.72 13.83 9.65
N SER A 173 17.28 12.76 10.32
CA SER A 173 16.09 11.98 9.94
C SER A 173 14.86 12.87 9.70
N ALA A 174 14.56 13.76 10.65
CA ALA A 174 13.42 14.69 10.55
C ALA A 174 13.54 15.69 9.37
N GLU A 175 14.73 15.98 8.86
CA GLU A 175 14.91 16.85 7.68
C GLU A 175 14.66 16.09 6.37
N CYS A 176 14.84 14.78 6.38
CA CYS A 176 14.76 13.93 5.20
C CYS A 176 13.37 13.35 4.95
N GLY A 177 12.51 13.30 5.94
CA GLY A 177 11.16 12.79 5.77
C GLY A 177 10.19 13.76 5.06
N PRO A 178 8.99 13.30 4.68
CA PRO A 178 7.93 14.13 4.12
C PRO A 178 7.39 15.18 5.10
N SER A 179 6.75 16.23 4.58
CA SER A 179 5.98 17.18 5.40
C SER A 179 4.69 16.54 5.90
N THR A 180 4.29 16.86 7.13
CA THR A 180 2.98 16.48 7.69
C THR A 180 1.84 17.36 7.19
N ALA A 181 2.14 18.52 6.61
CA ALA A 181 1.12 19.47 6.13
C ALA A 181 0.21 18.93 5.03
N GLN A 182 0.62 17.87 4.34
CA GLN A 182 -0.21 17.21 3.33
C GLN A 182 -1.25 16.25 3.93
N VAL A 183 -1.09 15.87 5.19
CA VAL A 183 -1.99 14.94 5.89
C VAL A 183 -3.27 15.66 6.27
N ALA A 184 -4.42 15.12 5.91
CA ALA A 184 -5.71 15.66 6.32
C ALA A 184 -5.86 15.59 7.85
N GLU A 185 -6.39 16.66 8.45
CA GLU A 185 -6.64 16.76 9.89
C GLU A 185 -7.55 15.62 10.40
N GLN A 186 -8.54 15.27 9.59
CA GLN A 186 -9.39 14.11 9.82
C GLN A 186 -9.16 13.09 8.71
N ASN A 187 -9.12 11.81 9.07
CA ASN A 187 -8.94 10.73 8.09
C ASN A 187 -10.10 10.73 7.07
N PRO A 188 -9.84 10.95 5.78
CA PRO A 188 -10.91 10.97 4.78
C PRO A 188 -11.74 9.68 4.71
N LEU A 189 -11.15 8.52 5.05
CA LEU A 189 -11.85 7.23 5.06
C LEU A 189 -12.84 7.11 6.24
N GLU A 190 -12.59 7.79 7.36
CA GLU A 190 -13.53 7.84 8.48
C GLU A 190 -14.71 8.77 8.22
N LEU A 191 -14.53 9.75 7.32
CA LEU A 191 -15.56 10.69 6.92
C LEU A 191 -16.40 10.18 5.74
N ALA A 192 -15.90 9.19 5.01
CA ALA A 192 -16.58 8.60 3.88
C ALA A 192 -17.68 7.64 4.33
N ASP A 193 -18.78 7.60 3.59
CA ASP A 193 -19.79 6.55 3.70
C ASP A 193 -19.30 5.33 2.90
N LEU A 194 -18.64 4.41 3.60
CA LEU A 194 -18.04 3.23 2.97
C LEU A 194 -19.15 2.22 2.63
N PRO A 195 -19.12 1.60 1.43
CA PRO A 195 -20.03 0.53 1.06
C PRO A 195 -19.98 -0.68 2.00
N GLU A 196 -21.02 -1.51 2.00
CA GLU A 196 -21.01 -2.78 2.73
C GLU A 196 -19.86 -3.68 2.25
N GLY A 197 -19.16 -4.35 3.17
CA GLY A 197 -17.98 -5.16 2.87
C GLY A 197 -16.72 -4.35 2.60
N VAL A 198 -16.76 -3.01 2.72
CA VAL A 198 -15.59 -2.14 2.60
C VAL A 198 -15.18 -1.63 3.97
N HIS A 199 -13.94 -1.87 4.34
CA HIS A 199 -13.36 -1.55 5.64
C HIS A 199 -12.14 -0.64 5.46
N ALA A 200 -11.76 0.10 6.50
CA ALA A 200 -10.59 0.96 6.45
C ALA A 200 -9.68 0.73 7.66
N VAL A 201 -8.37 0.81 7.44
CA VAL A 201 -7.36 0.84 8.51
C VAL A 201 -6.39 1.99 8.31
N ASP A 202 -5.97 2.57 9.41
CA ASP A 202 -5.03 3.66 9.47
C ASP A 202 -3.74 3.23 10.17
N LEU A 203 -2.63 3.27 9.43
CA LEU A 203 -1.27 3.00 9.90
C LEU A 203 -0.41 4.27 9.90
N LEU A 204 -1.03 5.43 9.60
CA LEU A 204 -0.29 6.64 9.29
C LEU A 204 0.56 7.14 10.47
N GLU A 205 0.04 7.07 11.69
CA GLU A 205 0.83 7.43 12.88
C GLU A 205 1.99 6.47 13.19
N ASN A 206 1.96 5.25 12.65
CA ASN A 206 3.07 4.31 12.73
C ASN A 206 4.14 4.62 11.67
N VAL A 207 3.71 5.08 10.49
CA VAL A 207 4.60 5.54 9.41
C VAL A 207 5.23 6.90 9.75
N CYS A 208 4.47 7.77 10.39
CA CYS A 208 4.85 9.14 10.75
C CYS A 208 4.48 9.45 12.21
N PRO A 209 5.24 8.98 13.20
CA PRO A 209 4.97 9.23 14.63
C PRO A 209 4.90 10.72 14.99
N ALA A 210 5.58 11.58 14.24
CA ALA A 210 5.56 13.03 14.44
C ALA A 210 4.15 13.64 14.40
N LEU A 211 3.18 12.98 13.75
CA LEU A 211 1.78 13.43 13.72
C LEU A 211 1.16 13.47 15.12
N ARG A 212 1.53 12.55 16.02
CA ARG A 212 1.05 12.54 17.42
C ARG A 212 1.56 13.71 18.23
N GLU A 213 2.71 14.23 17.86
CA GLU A 213 3.43 15.28 18.58
C GLU A 213 3.23 16.66 17.94
N GLY A 214 2.46 16.73 16.85
CA GLY A 214 2.27 17.96 16.08
C GLY A 214 3.54 18.41 15.34
N GLY A 215 4.40 17.45 14.99
CA GLY A 215 5.62 17.72 14.23
C GLY A 215 5.34 18.10 12.78
N GLU A 216 6.15 18.96 12.21
CA GLU A 216 5.99 19.47 10.84
C GLU A 216 6.47 18.48 9.76
N ARG A 217 7.23 17.47 10.13
CA ARG A 217 7.80 16.48 9.21
C ARG A 217 7.85 15.10 9.85
N CYS A 218 7.62 14.09 9.04
CA CYS A 218 7.85 12.72 9.44
C CYS A 218 9.36 12.44 9.56
N ASP A 219 9.74 11.53 10.46
CA ASP A 219 11.11 11.03 10.49
C ASP A 219 11.36 10.07 9.33
N ALA A 220 12.48 10.22 8.63
CA ALA A 220 12.90 9.30 7.59
C ALA A 220 13.31 7.92 8.13
N VAL A 221 13.59 7.83 9.45
CA VAL A 221 13.99 6.62 10.16
C VAL A 221 13.13 6.48 11.41
N VAL A 222 12.38 5.39 11.51
CA VAL A 222 11.52 5.05 12.65
C VAL A 222 11.94 3.67 13.18
N GLY A 223 12.17 3.54 14.49
CA GLY A 223 12.59 2.28 15.09
C GLY A 223 13.88 1.69 14.51
N ASN A 224 14.83 2.54 14.10
CA ASN A 224 16.08 2.18 13.40
C ASN A 224 15.88 1.61 11.98
N VAL A 225 14.70 1.75 11.39
CA VAL A 225 14.42 1.33 10.02
C VAL A 225 14.14 2.56 9.16
N VAL A 226 14.72 2.61 7.97
CA VAL A 226 14.42 3.66 6.99
C VAL A 226 13.02 3.44 6.45
N VAL A 227 12.17 4.48 6.54
CA VAL A 227 10.75 4.38 6.19
C VAL A 227 10.54 4.40 4.68
N TRP A 228 11.18 5.33 3.95
CA TRP A 228 11.01 5.46 2.50
C TRP A 228 12.31 5.18 1.75
N HIS A 229 12.24 4.39 0.68
CA HIS A 229 13.39 4.14 -0.17
C HIS A 229 13.58 5.22 -1.26
N ASP A 230 12.52 5.91 -1.62
CA ASP A 230 12.53 7.08 -2.51
C ASP A 230 11.75 8.24 -1.88
N GLY A 231 10.99 9.02 -2.64
CA GLY A 231 10.20 10.13 -2.11
C GLY A 231 8.83 9.74 -1.56
N HIS A 232 8.34 8.51 -1.81
CA HIS A 232 6.95 8.14 -1.49
C HIS A 232 6.66 6.65 -1.30
N HIS A 233 7.59 5.75 -1.62
CA HIS A 233 7.39 4.33 -1.38
C HIS A 233 8.08 3.88 -0.09
N LEU A 234 7.38 3.10 0.71
CA LEU A 234 7.94 2.48 1.90
C LEU A 234 9.05 1.49 1.52
N THR A 235 10.05 1.36 2.39
CA THR A 235 11.00 0.26 2.29
C THR A 235 10.32 -1.05 2.66
N ASN A 236 10.83 -2.14 2.10
CA ASN A 236 10.37 -3.49 2.41
C ASN A 236 10.50 -3.80 3.90
N ASP A 237 11.65 -3.45 4.49
CA ASP A 237 11.94 -3.70 5.90
C ASP A 237 11.00 -2.92 6.83
N PHE A 238 10.68 -1.67 6.48
CA PHE A 238 9.72 -0.90 7.26
C PHE A 238 8.31 -1.50 7.16
N ALA A 239 7.84 -1.80 5.94
CA ALA A 239 6.55 -2.44 5.75
C ALA A 239 6.46 -3.76 6.52
N ALA A 240 7.48 -4.61 6.43
CA ALA A 240 7.56 -5.86 7.18
C ALA A 240 7.48 -5.63 8.70
N SER A 241 8.19 -4.63 9.22
CA SER A 241 8.18 -4.29 10.66
C SER A 241 6.81 -3.80 11.16
N ALA A 242 5.97 -3.27 10.27
CA ALA A 242 4.61 -2.82 10.58
C ALA A 242 3.58 -3.97 10.62
N SER A 243 3.96 -5.19 10.23
CA SER A 243 3.03 -6.32 10.12
C SER A 243 2.26 -6.68 11.41
N PRO A 244 2.82 -6.55 12.65
CA PRO A 244 2.05 -6.84 13.86
C PRO A 244 0.90 -5.84 14.08
N ILE A 245 1.16 -4.56 13.78
CA ILE A 245 0.14 -3.50 13.93
C ILE A 245 -0.91 -3.62 12.82
N LEU A 246 -0.47 -3.93 11.59
CA LEU A 246 -1.39 -4.21 10.49
C LEU A 246 -2.33 -5.37 10.86
N GLU A 247 -1.79 -6.47 11.40
CA GLU A 247 -2.59 -7.64 11.83
C GLU A 247 -3.61 -7.27 12.89
N GLU A 248 -3.22 -6.50 13.92
CA GLU A 248 -4.13 -6.03 14.97
C GLU A 248 -5.30 -5.26 14.37
N LYS A 249 -5.02 -4.28 13.52
CA LYS A 249 -6.05 -3.47 12.85
C LYS A 249 -6.91 -4.26 11.87
N MET A 250 -6.34 -5.24 11.17
CA MET A 250 -7.10 -6.16 10.32
C MET A 250 -8.05 -7.03 11.14
N ARG A 251 -7.65 -7.51 12.33
CA ARG A 251 -8.54 -8.27 13.24
C ARG A 251 -9.75 -7.45 13.69
N GLU A 252 -9.57 -6.15 13.87
CA GLU A 252 -10.66 -5.25 14.24
C GLU A 252 -11.58 -4.98 13.06
N ALA A 253 -11.01 -4.75 11.87
CA ALA A 253 -11.75 -4.35 10.68
C ALA A 253 -12.48 -5.53 9.97
N VAL A 254 -11.81 -6.68 9.88
CA VAL A 254 -12.30 -7.89 9.17
C VAL A 254 -12.21 -9.15 10.07
N PRO A 255 -12.89 -9.18 11.25
CA PRO A 255 -12.73 -10.24 12.25
C PRO A 255 -13.13 -11.63 11.74
N ALA A 256 -13.96 -11.71 10.70
CA ALA A 256 -14.38 -12.97 10.11
C ALA A 256 -13.21 -13.76 9.52
N LEU A 257 -12.22 -13.08 8.98
CA LEU A 257 -11.06 -13.67 8.33
C LEU A 257 -10.09 -14.36 9.33
N PHE A 258 -10.16 -14.00 10.60
CA PHE A 258 -9.28 -14.50 11.68
C PHE A 258 -9.90 -15.59 12.56
N ARG A 259 -11.03 -16.17 12.14
CA ARG A 259 -11.75 -17.22 12.91
C ARG A 259 -11.27 -18.62 12.60
#